data_d0350c239f34f5f569aa9d4dabe38338
#
_entry.id   d0350c239f34f5f569aa9d4dabe38338
#
_cell.length_a   1.000
_cell.length_b   1.000
_cell.length_c   1.000
_cell.angle_alpha   90.00
_cell.angle_beta   90.00
_cell.angle_gamma   90.00
#
_symmetry.space_group_name_H-M   'P 1'
#
loop_
_entity.id
_entity.type
_entity.pdbx_description
1 polymer ?
#
loop_
_entity_poly.entity_id
_entity_poly.type
_entity_poly.pdbx_seq_one_letter_code
_entity_poly.pdbx_strand_id
1 'polypeptide(L)'
;MSQVLVSGDAVVTVDGRIGDAVLVDGGIVVGVGDRDHLARPGMPEQRYRGTIVPGLVDAHLHPVGLAAARAGVDLHDAGDLAGVVAALAEAMGDGVVVGTRLDEHRLTEDRLPTRTDLDAVPGPVLVHRVCGHVAVANTAALDAAGVGPQTVDPPGGALDRSPHGVPTGVLREEAIPLVAAALPPPSHMDEHLLATLGDLRRQGLTRLGAIVAPADGPFCGGGNELATVLAVADRLPLPLHVYVATNDPTTLERAARDLEAAGSDRLRFAGVKLFADGSYGGGTAAMRTGEGILRLVPERDRRLARTALDLGGGLALHAIGDAAIDAALDLLDDLTDDGADPARLRLEHASTTPDDLVDRIAASGIGVAIQPAFVGSERSWLGEALGPRAADAHRFGSLHRAGARLGGSSDSPVEPPSPLWGMRWARNRGGFLPDEAVDAATALGWWTAGAHDLLVLPPPLAPGSPADLTVLGADPLVVPAADLPDVPVVAVWQDGVPAA
;
A
#
# COMPACT_ATOMS: atom_id res chain seq x y z
N MET A 1 -13.09 -27.44 15.47
CA MET A 1 -14.02 -26.42 16.02
C MET A 1 -15.42 -26.84 15.60
N SER A 2 -16.45 -26.59 16.41
CA SER A 2 -17.85 -26.89 16.06
C SER A 2 -18.37 -25.85 15.05
N GLN A 3 -19.39 -26.25 14.28
CA GLN A 3 -20.09 -25.33 13.38
C GLN A 3 -20.63 -24.12 14.15
N VAL A 4 -20.53 -22.95 13.55
CA VAL A 4 -21.10 -21.71 14.08
C VAL A 4 -21.80 -20.94 12.95
N LEU A 5 -22.97 -20.37 13.27
CA LEU A 5 -23.69 -19.48 12.37
C LEU A 5 -23.32 -18.04 12.70
N VAL A 6 -22.86 -17.28 11.72
CA VAL A 6 -22.63 -15.84 11.83
C VAL A 6 -23.75 -15.15 11.09
N SER A 7 -24.59 -14.37 11.79
CA SER A 7 -25.75 -13.72 11.20
C SER A 7 -25.74 -12.20 11.40
N GLY A 8 -26.33 -11.48 10.44
CA GLY A 8 -26.44 -10.03 10.44
C GLY A 8 -27.77 -9.56 9.87
N ASP A 9 -27.87 -8.25 9.55
CA ASP A 9 -29.04 -7.70 8.89
C ASP A 9 -29.06 -8.08 7.40
N ALA A 10 -27.89 -8.29 6.80
CA ALA A 10 -27.67 -8.78 5.45
C ALA A 10 -26.26 -9.38 5.30
N VAL A 11 -26.07 -10.26 4.32
CA VAL A 11 -24.76 -10.61 3.72
C VAL A 11 -24.72 -10.02 2.33
N VAL A 12 -23.71 -9.22 2.06
CA VAL A 12 -23.60 -8.42 0.82
C VAL A 12 -22.25 -8.66 0.15
N THR A 13 -22.30 -8.85 -1.16
CA THR A 13 -21.10 -8.97 -2.04
C THR A 13 -21.24 -8.02 -3.23
N VAL A 14 -20.35 -8.18 -4.21
CA VAL A 14 -20.43 -7.48 -5.51
C VAL A 14 -21.75 -7.79 -6.26
N ASP A 15 -22.34 -8.96 -6.03
CA ASP A 15 -23.60 -9.39 -6.63
C ASP A 15 -24.84 -8.86 -5.85
N GLY A 16 -24.62 -7.99 -4.87
CA GLY A 16 -25.65 -7.45 -4.00
C GLY A 16 -25.89 -8.31 -2.76
N ARG A 17 -27.13 -8.27 -2.22
CA ARG A 17 -27.51 -9.07 -1.06
C ARG A 17 -27.70 -10.54 -1.46
N ILE A 18 -27.00 -11.42 -0.75
CA ILE A 18 -27.02 -12.88 -1.00
C ILE A 18 -27.57 -13.69 0.18
N GLY A 19 -28.01 -13.04 1.25
CA GLY A 19 -28.60 -13.66 2.44
C GLY A 19 -28.48 -12.75 3.66
N ASP A 20 -28.55 -13.36 4.85
CA ASP A 20 -28.32 -12.70 6.15
C ASP A 20 -27.46 -13.53 7.10
N ALA A 21 -26.92 -14.67 6.65
CA ALA A 21 -26.05 -15.51 7.46
C ALA A 21 -24.96 -16.25 6.66
N VAL A 22 -23.87 -16.55 7.37
CA VAL A 22 -22.73 -17.37 6.91
C VAL A 22 -22.58 -18.53 7.88
N LEU A 23 -22.58 -19.77 7.36
CA LEU A 23 -22.28 -20.96 8.13
C LEU A 23 -20.79 -21.27 8.04
N VAL A 24 -20.15 -21.35 9.20
CA VAL A 24 -18.72 -21.59 9.34
C VAL A 24 -18.47 -22.94 10.03
N ASP A 25 -17.53 -23.74 9.53
CA ASP A 25 -17.09 -24.99 10.13
C ASP A 25 -15.57 -25.12 10.05
N GLY A 26 -14.92 -25.29 11.19
CA GLY A 26 -13.45 -25.47 11.23
C GLY A 26 -12.64 -24.30 10.66
N GLY A 27 -13.19 -23.10 10.65
CA GLY A 27 -12.50 -21.91 10.14
C GLY A 27 -12.80 -21.58 8.67
N ILE A 28 -13.60 -22.43 7.99
CA ILE A 28 -13.96 -22.25 6.58
C ILE A 28 -15.46 -21.96 6.41
N VAL A 29 -15.79 -21.29 5.32
CA VAL A 29 -17.18 -21.08 4.90
C VAL A 29 -17.73 -22.39 4.35
N VAL A 30 -18.87 -22.84 4.84
CA VAL A 30 -19.60 -24.01 4.30
C VAL A 30 -20.91 -23.65 3.64
N GLY A 31 -21.42 -22.45 3.87
CA GLY A 31 -22.61 -21.94 3.21
C GLY A 31 -22.90 -20.48 3.53
N VAL A 32 -23.53 -19.81 2.59
CA VAL A 32 -24.05 -18.44 2.73
C VAL A 32 -25.50 -18.45 2.27
N GLY A 33 -26.38 -17.73 2.96
CA GLY A 33 -27.80 -17.66 2.58
C GLY A 33 -28.64 -17.10 3.71
N ASP A 34 -29.94 -17.42 3.64
CA ASP A 34 -30.88 -17.01 4.66
C ASP A 34 -30.67 -17.81 5.96
N ARG A 35 -30.66 -17.11 7.07
CA ARG A 35 -30.47 -17.65 8.42
C ARG A 35 -31.39 -18.84 8.70
N ASP A 36 -32.65 -18.72 8.34
CA ASP A 36 -33.65 -19.73 8.63
C ASP A 36 -33.42 -21.06 7.87
N HIS A 37 -32.69 -21.00 6.74
CA HIS A 37 -32.28 -22.19 5.99
C HIS A 37 -30.99 -22.82 6.51
N LEU A 38 -30.09 -22.01 7.08
CA LEU A 38 -28.77 -22.46 7.55
C LEU A 38 -28.79 -22.87 9.03
N ALA A 39 -29.65 -22.26 9.84
CA ALA A 39 -29.73 -22.51 11.28
C ALA A 39 -30.20 -23.95 11.57
N ARG A 40 -29.59 -24.58 12.59
CA ARG A 40 -29.94 -25.91 13.06
C ARG A 40 -30.16 -25.89 14.58
N PRO A 41 -31.09 -26.72 15.13
CA PRO A 41 -31.29 -26.78 16.57
C PRO A 41 -29.99 -27.07 17.32
N GLY A 42 -29.68 -26.21 18.33
CA GLY A 42 -28.50 -26.36 19.17
C GLY A 42 -27.17 -25.89 18.57
N MET A 43 -27.18 -25.35 17.35
CA MET A 43 -25.98 -24.76 16.74
C MET A 43 -25.69 -23.40 17.38
N PRO A 44 -24.43 -23.12 17.77
CA PRO A 44 -24.00 -21.78 18.22
C PRO A 44 -24.25 -20.74 17.15
N GLU A 45 -24.74 -19.56 17.57
CA GLU A 45 -24.94 -18.42 16.68
C GLU A 45 -24.28 -17.18 17.27
N GLN A 46 -23.56 -16.45 16.41
CA GLN A 46 -23.07 -15.09 16.67
C GLN A 46 -23.88 -14.14 15.81
N ARG A 47 -24.74 -13.32 16.45
CA ARG A 47 -25.61 -12.39 15.75
C ARG A 47 -25.17 -10.96 15.94
N TYR A 48 -25.08 -10.25 14.84
CA TYR A 48 -24.69 -8.84 14.80
C TYR A 48 -25.83 -7.95 14.29
N ARG A 49 -25.83 -6.70 14.72
CA ARG A 49 -26.59 -5.64 14.04
C ARG A 49 -25.65 -5.00 13.03
N GLY A 50 -25.92 -5.16 11.76
CA GLY A 50 -25.08 -4.66 10.68
C GLY A 50 -25.01 -5.61 9.50
N THR A 51 -24.31 -5.19 8.48
CA THR A 51 -24.14 -5.91 7.22
C THR A 51 -22.82 -6.67 7.21
N ILE A 52 -22.91 -7.96 6.95
CA ILE A 52 -21.74 -8.82 6.74
C ILE A 52 -21.26 -8.64 5.30
N VAL A 53 -19.99 -8.31 5.12
CA VAL A 53 -19.30 -8.33 3.83
C VAL A 53 -18.16 -9.35 3.91
N PRO A 54 -17.61 -9.82 2.78
CA PRO A 54 -16.35 -10.57 2.79
C PRO A 54 -15.30 -9.80 3.57
N GLY A 55 -14.36 -10.48 4.21
CA GLY A 55 -13.25 -9.81 4.86
C GLY A 55 -12.56 -8.82 3.93
N LEU A 56 -12.40 -7.58 4.39
CA LEU A 56 -11.75 -6.56 3.59
C LEU A 56 -10.24 -6.83 3.51
N VAL A 57 -9.66 -6.60 2.34
CA VAL A 57 -8.24 -6.85 2.07
C VAL A 57 -7.61 -5.59 1.49
N ASP A 58 -6.44 -5.23 1.98
CA ASP A 58 -5.59 -4.21 1.37
C ASP A 58 -4.50 -4.91 0.56
N ALA A 59 -4.54 -4.76 -0.77
CA ALA A 59 -3.64 -5.50 -1.65
C ALA A 59 -2.21 -4.94 -1.68
N HIS A 60 -1.98 -3.70 -1.19
CA HIS A 60 -0.68 -3.03 -1.20
C HIS A 60 -0.59 -1.99 -0.10
N LEU A 61 0.25 -2.26 0.90
CA LEU A 61 0.66 -1.27 1.90
C LEU A 61 2.04 -1.61 2.48
N HIS A 62 2.64 -0.65 3.18
CA HIS A 62 3.94 -0.76 3.85
C HIS A 62 3.73 -0.85 5.38
N PRO A 63 3.53 -2.05 5.96
CA PRO A 63 3.10 -2.16 7.36
C PRO A 63 4.15 -1.66 8.34
N VAL A 64 5.43 -1.89 8.08
CA VAL A 64 6.52 -1.37 8.93
C VAL A 64 6.71 0.12 8.72
N GLY A 65 6.61 0.61 7.48
CA GLY A 65 6.60 2.04 7.17
C GLY A 65 5.46 2.77 7.87
N LEU A 66 4.26 2.19 7.90
CA LEU A 66 3.11 2.74 8.64
C LEU A 66 3.36 2.75 10.17
N ALA A 67 3.93 1.67 10.71
CA ALA A 67 4.28 1.61 12.12
C ALA A 67 5.35 2.66 12.48
N ALA A 68 6.35 2.84 11.64
CA ALA A 68 7.38 3.87 11.79
C ALA A 68 6.78 5.29 11.69
N ALA A 69 5.86 5.50 10.74
CA ALA A 69 5.16 6.78 10.60
C ALA A 69 4.35 7.13 11.85
N ARG A 70 3.71 6.14 12.48
CA ARG A 70 2.96 6.32 13.74
C ARG A 70 3.86 6.49 14.96
N ALA A 71 5.07 5.95 14.92
CA ALA A 71 6.08 6.14 15.97
C ALA A 71 6.82 7.49 15.84
N GLY A 72 6.83 8.07 14.65
CA GLY A 72 7.44 9.35 14.32
C GLY A 72 6.53 10.55 14.60
N VAL A 73 7.03 11.74 14.23
CA VAL A 73 6.25 13.00 14.29
C VAL A 73 5.37 13.13 13.07
N ASP A 74 4.06 13.09 13.26
CA ASP A 74 3.11 13.33 12.17
C ASP A 74 3.09 14.82 11.81
N LEU A 75 3.48 15.16 10.59
CA LEU A 75 3.56 16.53 10.07
C LEU A 75 2.42 16.89 9.13
N HIS A 76 1.43 15.99 8.98
CA HIS A 76 0.32 16.17 8.03
C HIS A 76 -0.46 17.47 8.22
N ASP A 77 -0.64 17.90 9.47
CA ASP A 77 -1.41 19.09 9.82
C ASP A 77 -0.53 20.33 10.07
N ALA A 78 0.76 20.25 9.77
CA ALA A 78 1.63 21.43 9.83
C ALA A 78 1.19 22.47 8.78
N GLY A 79 0.99 23.71 9.21
CA GLY A 79 0.53 24.79 8.34
C GLY A 79 1.65 25.65 7.75
N ASP A 80 2.86 25.58 8.31
CA ASP A 80 4.04 26.32 7.90
C ASP A 80 5.33 25.62 8.36
N LEU A 81 6.49 26.09 7.85
CA LEU A 81 7.80 25.53 8.22
C LEU A 81 8.15 25.76 9.70
N ALA A 82 7.65 26.82 10.33
CA ALA A 82 7.88 27.06 11.75
C ALA A 82 7.18 26.00 12.61
N GLY A 83 5.95 25.64 12.25
CA GLY A 83 5.20 24.55 12.88
C GLY A 83 5.89 23.19 12.71
N VAL A 84 6.42 22.90 11.52
CA VAL A 84 7.24 21.68 11.26
C VAL A 84 8.42 21.63 12.22
N VAL A 85 9.21 22.69 12.30
CA VAL A 85 10.39 22.77 13.18
C VAL A 85 9.99 22.62 14.65
N ALA A 86 8.91 23.30 15.07
CA ALA A 86 8.43 23.24 16.45
C ALA A 86 8.02 21.82 16.85
N ALA A 87 7.25 21.12 16.01
CA ALA A 87 6.82 19.75 16.26
C ALA A 87 8.01 18.77 16.36
N LEU A 88 8.99 18.90 15.47
CA LEU A 88 10.21 18.11 15.49
C LEU A 88 11.07 18.41 16.73
N ALA A 89 11.20 19.68 17.12
CA ALA A 89 11.98 20.06 18.28
C ALA A 89 11.34 19.59 19.61
N GLU A 90 10.02 19.59 19.70
CA GLU A 90 9.29 19.07 20.87
C GLU A 90 9.49 17.55 21.04
N ALA A 91 9.54 16.82 19.94
CA ALA A 91 9.74 15.37 19.94
C ALA A 91 11.22 14.95 20.10
N MET A 92 12.15 15.91 20.02
CA MET A 92 13.59 15.61 20.09
C MET A 92 13.96 15.10 21.50
N GLY A 93 14.47 13.86 21.53
CA GLY A 93 15.13 13.25 22.70
C GLY A 93 16.64 13.15 22.49
N ASP A 94 17.27 12.13 23.07
CA ASP A 94 18.72 11.89 22.98
C ASP A 94 19.17 11.22 21.65
N GLY A 95 18.33 11.21 20.62
CA GLY A 95 18.58 10.44 19.41
C GLY A 95 18.26 11.18 18.13
N VAL A 96 17.63 10.47 17.19
CA VAL A 96 17.17 10.97 15.90
C VAL A 96 15.68 11.26 15.99
N VAL A 97 15.24 12.37 15.34
CA VAL A 97 13.82 12.61 15.11
C VAL A 97 13.47 12.33 13.66
N VAL A 98 12.44 11.52 13.48
CA VAL A 98 11.86 11.24 12.16
C VAL A 98 10.49 11.91 12.07
N GLY A 99 10.36 12.86 11.13
CA GLY A 99 9.08 13.43 10.72
C GLY A 99 8.49 12.62 9.57
N THR A 100 7.17 12.52 9.53
CA THR A 100 6.46 11.74 8.51
C THR A 100 5.28 12.51 7.97
N ARG A 101 4.81 12.14 6.78
CA ARG A 101 3.62 12.69 6.14
C ARG A 101 3.68 14.20 5.87
N LEU A 102 4.88 14.77 5.68
CA LEU A 102 5.03 16.14 5.25
C LEU A 102 4.42 16.32 3.85
N ASP A 103 3.57 17.34 3.70
CA ASP A 103 3.03 17.76 2.41
C ASP A 103 3.27 19.27 2.25
N GLU A 104 4.20 19.64 1.38
CA GLU A 104 4.58 21.05 1.15
C GLU A 104 3.43 21.87 0.60
N HIS A 105 2.48 21.29 -0.13
CA HIS A 105 1.32 21.96 -0.66
C HIS A 105 0.31 22.40 0.41
N ARG A 106 0.50 21.93 1.64
CA ARG A 106 -0.27 22.35 2.83
C ARG A 106 0.42 23.47 3.61
N LEU A 107 1.72 23.69 3.33
CA LEU A 107 2.49 24.73 4.00
C LEU A 107 2.25 26.10 3.35
N THR A 108 2.24 27.15 4.16
CA THR A 108 2.11 28.53 3.67
C THR A 108 3.23 28.91 2.68
N GLU A 109 4.43 28.33 2.85
CA GLU A 109 5.58 28.56 1.99
C GLU A 109 5.51 27.81 0.66
N ASP A 110 4.59 26.84 0.52
CA ASP A 110 4.38 26.00 -0.67
C ASP A 110 5.71 25.45 -1.25
N ARG A 111 6.57 24.97 -0.35
CA ARG A 111 7.86 24.37 -0.69
C ARG A 111 8.29 23.35 0.36
N LEU A 112 9.12 22.40 -0.06
CA LEU A 112 9.83 21.53 0.86
C LEU A 112 10.75 22.34 1.80
N PRO A 113 10.94 21.93 3.07
CA PRO A 113 12.03 22.43 3.89
C PRO A 113 13.37 22.10 3.24
N THR A 114 14.37 22.85 3.63
CA THR A 114 15.78 22.54 3.33
C THR A 114 16.49 22.13 4.63
N ARG A 115 17.71 21.62 4.52
CA ARG A 115 18.53 21.33 5.71
C ARG A 115 18.64 22.54 6.65
N THR A 116 18.73 23.77 6.09
CA THR A 116 18.87 24.98 6.89
C THR A 116 17.60 25.35 7.64
N ASP A 117 16.41 25.03 7.11
CA ASP A 117 15.17 25.19 7.83
C ASP A 117 15.12 24.22 9.04
N LEU A 118 15.58 22.96 8.84
CA LEU A 118 15.59 21.91 9.86
C LEU A 118 16.78 21.97 10.84
N ASP A 119 17.84 22.74 10.55
CA ASP A 119 19.00 22.90 11.44
C ASP A 119 18.67 23.63 12.76
N ALA A 120 17.49 24.24 12.86
CA ALA A 120 16.98 24.79 14.12
C ALA A 120 16.61 23.71 15.14
N VAL A 121 16.41 22.44 14.70
CA VAL A 121 16.16 21.30 15.58
C VAL A 121 17.52 20.70 16.00
N PRO A 122 17.81 20.58 17.32
CA PRO A 122 19.07 20.01 17.76
C PRO A 122 19.14 18.51 17.42
N GLY A 123 20.28 18.04 16.87
CA GLY A 123 20.50 16.64 16.51
C GLY A 123 20.01 16.25 15.11
N PRO A 124 20.18 14.99 14.73
CA PRO A 124 19.83 14.49 13.40
C PRO A 124 18.30 14.44 13.17
N VAL A 125 17.86 14.98 12.05
CA VAL A 125 16.47 15.02 11.62
C VAL A 125 16.33 14.45 10.21
N LEU A 126 15.37 13.55 10.02
CA LEU A 126 14.93 13.08 8.71
C LEU A 126 13.41 13.24 8.59
N VAL A 127 12.94 13.97 7.58
CA VAL A 127 11.52 14.20 7.34
C VAL A 127 11.11 13.52 6.04
N HIS A 128 10.18 12.59 6.11
CA HIS A 128 9.62 11.94 4.92
C HIS A 128 8.40 12.72 4.41
N ARG A 129 8.42 12.99 3.10
CA ARG A 129 7.26 13.50 2.38
C ARG A 129 6.16 12.43 2.33
N VAL A 130 4.90 12.87 2.27
CA VAL A 130 3.72 11.99 2.23
C VAL A 130 3.79 10.91 1.15
N CYS A 131 4.40 11.19 -0.01
CA CYS A 131 4.54 10.20 -1.09
C CYS A 131 5.57 9.09 -0.83
N GLY A 132 6.42 9.21 0.20
CA GLY A 132 7.51 8.26 0.46
C GLY A 132 8.73 8.36 -0.47
N HIS A 133 8.62 9.03 -1.62
CA HIS A 133 9.65 9.15 -2.66
C HIS A 133 10.61 10.33 -2.47
N VAL A 134 10.35 11.18 -1.47
CA VAL A 134 11.17 12.35 -1.12
C VAL A 134 11.35 12.38 0.40
N ALA A 135 12.55 12.70 0.85
CA ALA A 135 12.84 13.01 2.25
C ALA A 135 13.71 14.25 2.34
N VAL A 136 13.73 14.88 3.51
CA VAL A 136 14.59 16.03 3.80
C VAL A 136 15.39 15.77 5.07
N ALA A 137 16.69 15.81 4.98
CA ALA A 137 17.62 15.66 6.08
C ALA A 137 18.21 17.01 6.48
N ASN A 138 18.38 17.26 7.79
CA ASN A 138 19.15 18.40 8.26
C ASN A 138 20.66 18.15 8.15
N THR A 139 21.46 19.16 8.45
CA THR A 139 22.93 19.07 8.36
C THR A 139 23.47 17.96 9.25
N ALA A 140 22.96 17.79 10.47
CA ALA A 140 23.43 16.74 11.39
C ALA A 140 23.14 15.31 10.86
N ALA A 141 22.02 15.08 10.19
CA ALA A 141 21.71 13.78 9.58
C ALA A 141 22.57 13.52 8.33
N LEU A 142 22.79 14.54 7.49
CA LEU A 142 23.71 14.44 6.34
C LEU A 142 25.13 14.13 6.78
N ASP A 143 25.62 14.81 7.82
CA ASP A 143 26.98 14.60 8.36
C ASP A 143 27.13 13.19 8.95
N ALA A 144 26.11 12.69 9.69
CA ALA A 144 26.10 11.32 10.21
C ALA A 144 26.20 10.26 9.10
N ALA A 145 25.60 10.56 7.95
CA ALA A 145 25.62 9.70 6.75
C ALA A 145 26.86 9.93 5.84
N GLY A 146 27.72 10.90 6.15
CA GLY A 146 28.84 11.27 5.30
C GLY A 146 28.44 11.87 3.94
N VAL A 147 27.21 12.43 3.85
CA VAL A 147 26.68 13.03 2.62
C VAL A 147 27.11 14.50 2.52
N GLY A 148 27.85 14.82 1.49
CA GLY A 148 28.42 16.15 1.27
C GLY A 148 28.51 16.56 -0.20
N PRO A 149 29.19 17.68 -0.50
CA PRO A 149 29.25 18.23 -1.87
C PRO A 149 29.87 17.26 -2.90
N GLN A 150 30.71 16.31 -2.47
CA GLN A 150 31.37 15.33 -3.33
C GLN A 150 30.61 14.00 -3.44
N THR A 151 29.51 13.83 -2.71
CA THR A 151 28.69 12.62 -2.79
C THR A 151 28.04 12.54 -4.17
N VAL A 152 28.24 11.43 -4.85
CA VAL A 152 27.64 11.17 -6.17
C VAL A 152 26.20 10.70 -5.96
N ASP A 153 25.30 11.12 -6.83
CA ASP A 153 23.92 10.65 -6.81
C ASP A 153 23.89 9.13 -7.07
N PRO A 154 23.15 8.37 -6.27
CA PRO A 154 23.05 6.93 -6.50
C PRO A 154 22.26 6.63 -7.77
N PRO A 155 22.49 5.49 -8.44
CA PRO A 155 21.66 5.07 -9.56
C PRO A 155 20.18 5.02 -9.16
N GLY A 156 19.31 5.73 -9.90
CA GLY A 156 17.89 5.81 -9.61
C GLY A 156 17.51 6.77 -8.49
N GLY A 157 18.41 7.60 -7.98
CA GLY A 157 18.15 8.62 -6.97
C GLY A 157 18.85 9.93 -7.27
N ALA A 158 18.46 11.00 -6.55
CA ALA A 158 19.06 12.32 -6.69
C ALA A 158 19.17 13.05 -5.35
N LEU A 159 20.27 13.81 -5.22
CA LEU A 159 20.47 14.80 -4.14
C LEU A 159 20.20 16.18 -4.70
N ASP A 160 19.17 16.87 -4.23
CA ASP A 160 18.94 18.27 -4.64
C ASP A 160 20.08 19.15 -4.15
N ARG A 161 20.62 19.99 -5.04
CA ARG A 161 21.81 20.80 -4.76
C ARG A 161 21.53 22.28 -4.97
N SER A 162 22.20 23.10 -4.16
CA SER A 162 22.27 24.54 -4.39
C SER A 162 23.06 24.85 -5.70
N PRO A 163 22.99 26.10 -6.21
CA PRO A 163 23.81 26.53 -7.35
C PRO A 163 25.33 26.34 -7.15
N HIS A 164 25.76 26.17 -5.90
CA HIS A 164 27.17 25.93 -5.54
C HIS A 164 27.52 24.46 -5.38
N GLY A 165 26.61 23.54 -5.75
CA GLY A 165 26.81 22.08 -5.68
C GLY A 165 26.67 21.49 -4.28
N VAL A 166 26.21 22.23 -3.29
CA VAL A 166 26.02 21.77 -1.91
C VAL A 166 24.65 21.12 -1.77
N PRO A 167 24.53 19.89 -1.20
CA PRO A 167 23.23 19.27 -0.95
C PRO A 167 22.31 20.17 -0.12
N THR A 168 21.06 20.34 -0.58
CA THR A 168 20.04 21.15 0.11
C THR A 168 19.41 20.43 1.30
N GLY A 169 19.63 19.14 1.42
CA GLY A 169 18.96 18.24 2.35
C GLY A 169 17.86 17.43 1.69
N VAL A 170 17.34 17.84 0.55
CA VAL A 170 16.30 17.10 -0.17
C VAL A 170 16.93 15.88 -0.87
N LEU A 171 16.36 14.72 -0.57
CA LEU A 171 16.75 13.39 -1.04
C LEU A 171 15.60 12.81 -1.85
N ARG A 172 15.89 12.31 -3.05
CA ARG A 172 14.89 11.69 -3.93
C ARG A 172 15.24 10.24 -4.20
N GLU A 173 14.21 9.37 -4.12
CA GLU A 173 14.29 7.96 -4.48
C GLU A 173 15.45 7.25 -3.75
N GLU A 174 16.36 6.59 -4.50
CA GLU A 174 17.51 5.86 -3.94
C GLU A 174 18.53 6.75 -3.18
N ALA A 175 18.34 8.07 -3.15
CA ALA A 175 19.15 8.92 -2.27
C ALA A 175 18.66 8.90 -0.81
N ILE A 176 17.41 8.51 -0.54
CA ILE A 176 16.85 8.43 0.82
C ILE A 176 17.61 7.40 1.68
N PRO A 177 17.86 6.15 1.22
CA PRO A 177 18.62 5.16 1.96
C PRO A 177 20.03 5.60 2.35
N LEU A 178 20.68 6.48 1.59
CA LEU A 178 22.00 7.00 1.94
C LEU A 178 22.05 7.63 3.34
N VAL A 179 20.95 8.27 3.73
CA VAL A 179 20.83 8.92 5.03
C VAL A 179 20.07 8.04 6.02
N ALA A 180 18.96 7.46 5.62
CA ALA A 180 18.13 6.64 6.50
C ALA A 180 18.90 5.46 7.10
N ALA A 181 19.75 4.77 6.32
CA ALA A 181 20.55 3.64 6.79
C ALA A 181 21.65 4.02 7.81
N ALA A 182 22.07 5.27 7.83
CA ALA A 182 23.05 5.78 8.80
C ALA A 182 22.43 6.20 10.15
N LEU A 183 21.09 6.30 10.20
CA LEU A 183 20.35 6.71 11.38
C LEU A 183 19.83 5.48 12.14
N PRO A 184 19.81 5.48 13.48
CA PRO A 184 19.22 4.39 14.23
C PRO A 184 17.70 4.32 13.95
N PRO A 185 17.14 3.09 13.78
CA PRO A 185 15.72 2.93 13.62
C PRO A 185 14.98 3.36 14.90
N PRO A 186 13.67 3.69 14.81
CA PRO A 186 12.86 3.91 15.99
C PRO A 186 12.93 2.69 16.96
N SER A 187 12.95 2.95 18.25
CA SER A 187 12.93 1.89 19.27
C SER A 187 11.58 1.17 19.28
N HIS A 188 11.55 -0.10 19.74
CA HIS A 188 10.33 -0.90 19.91
C HIS A 188 9.46 -1.04 18.65
N MET A 189 10.11 -1.13 17.47
CA MET A 189 9.39 -1.27 16.19
C MET A 189 8.50 -2.50 16.11
N ASP A 190 8.84 -3.59 16.82
CA ASP A 190 8.02 -4.79 16.94
C ASP A 190 6.69 -4.51 17.64
N GLU A 191 6.69 -3.76 18.73
CA GLU A 191 5.47 -3.35 19.46
C GLU A 191 4.63 -2.38 18.63
N HIS A 192 5.26 -1.40 17.96
CA HIS A 192 4.58 -0.47 17.06
C HIS A 192 3.94 -1.19 15.87
N LEU A 193 4.62 -2.18 15.29
CA LEU A 193 4.07 -3.00 14.20
C LEU A 193 2.84 -3.79 14.67
N LEU A 194 2.93 -4.49 15.80
CA LEU A 194 1.80 -5.25 16.35
C LEU A 194 0.60 -4.36 16.67
N ALA A 195 0.83 -3.20 17.28
CA ALA A 195 -0.24 -2.23 17.56
C ALA A 195 -0.88 -1.74 16.25
N THR A 196 -0.06 -1.39 15.26
CA THR A 196 -0.52 -0.95 13.93
C THR A 196 -1.35 -2.01 13.24
N LEU A 197 -0.89 -3.26 13.19
CA LEU A 197 -1.64 -4.36 12.58
C LEU A 197 -2.94 -4.66 13.34
N GLY A 198 -2.94 -4.52 14.68
CA GLY A 198 -4.15 -4.60 15.49
C GLY A 198 -5.17 -3.52 15.13
N ASP A 199 -4.71 -2.29 14.88
CA ASP A 199 -5.57 -1.19 14.42
C ASP A 199 -6.14 -1.44 13.02
N LEU A 200 -5.33 -1.94 12.09
CA LEU A 200 -5.79 -2.30 10.75
C LEU A 200 -6.89 -3.36 10.80
N ARG A 201 -6.74 -4.38 11.65
CA ARG A 201 -7.78 -5.36 11.88
C ARG A 201 -9.07 -4.72 12.40
N ARG A 202 -8.98 -3.79 13.38
CA ARG A 202 -10.14 -3.05 13.88
C ARG A 202 -10.84 -2.21 12.82
N GLN A 203 -10.13 -1.82 11.76
CA GLN A 203 -10.70 -1.13 10.59
C GLN A 203 -11.33 -2.08 9.56
N GLY A 204 -11.45 -3.36 9.87
CA GLY A 204 -12.13 -4.35 9.03
C GLY A 204 -11.22 -5.16 8.12
N LEU A 205 -9.93 -4.89 8.12
CA LEU A 205 -8.97 -5.65 7.31
C LEU A 205 -8.75 -7.04 7.89
N THR A 206 -8.71 -8.04 7.03
CA THR A 206 -8.50 -9.45 7.38
C THR A 206 -7.19 -10.00 6.83
N ARG A 207 -6.67 -9.45 5.73
CA ARG A 207 -5.40 -9.84 5.09
C ARG A 207 -4.75 -8.64 4.44
N LEU A 208 -3.43 -8.68 4.27
CA LEU A 208 -2.64 -7.58 3.72
C LEU A 208 -1.65 -8.07 2.66
N GLY A 209 -1.58 -7.36 1.53
CA GLY A 209 -0.45 -7.39 0.61
C GLY A 209 0.64 -6.46 1.13
N ALA A 210 1.63 -7.02 1.83
CA ALA A 210 2.63 -6.26 2.57
C ALA A 210 3.90 -6.07 1.74
N ILE A 211 4.29 -4.82 1.51
CA ILE A 211 5.59 -4.49 0.95
C ILE A 211 6.58 -4.37 2.09
N VAL A 212 7.67 -5.12 2.02
CA VAL A 212 8.66 -5.22 3.12
C VAL A 212 10.08 -5.22 2.54
N ALA A 213 10.91 -4.30 3.00
CA ALA A 213 12.30 -4.19 2.57
C ALA A 213 13.26 -4.87 3.57
N PRO A 214 14.25 -5.66 3.10
CA PRO A 214 15.42 -6.03 3.90
C PRO A 214 16.33 -4.80 4.09
N ALA A 215 17.36 -4.91 4.93
CA ALA A 215 18.25 -3.80 5.29
C ALA A 215 18.94 -3.10 4.10
N ASP A 216 19.13 -3.83 3.02
CA ASP A 216 19.73 -3.38 1.75
C ASP A 216 18.70 -3.16 0.63
N GLY A 217 17.41 -3.17 0.98
CA GLY A 217 16.32 -2.98 0.05
C GLY A 217 16.04 -1.52 -0.28
N PRO A 218 15.44 -1.26 -1.45
CA PRO A 218 14.99 0.08 -1.80
C PRO A 218 13.85 0.54 -0.86
N PHE A 219 13.79 1.85 -0.59
CA PHE A 219 12.75 2.47 0.26
C PHE A 219 12.66 1.94 1.69
N CYS A 220 13.75 1.37 2.25
CA CYS A 220 13.76 1.04 3.66
C CYS A 220 13.58 2.31 4.50
N GLY A 221 12.38 2.53 5.00
CA GLY A 221 12.01 3.71 5.77
C GLY A 221 12.56 3.77 7.20
N GLY A 222 13.41 2.84 7.58
CA GLY A 222 13.93 2.82 8.95
C GLY A 222 14.57 1.50 9.36
N GLY A 223 15.47 0.96 8.58
CA GLY A 223 16.22 -0.24 8.93
C GLY A 223 15.73 -1.52 8.24
N ASN A 224 15.90 -2.66 8.86
CA ASN A 224 15.55 -3.96 8.30
C ASN A 224 14.08 -4.29 8.59
N GLU A 225 13.16 -3.88 7.72
CA GLU A 225 11.72 -4.13 7.87
C GLU A 225 11.41 -5.64 7.91
N LEU A 226 12.12 -6.44 7.09
CA LEU A 226 11.96 -7.89 7.09
C LEU A 226 12.30 -8.50 8.45
N ALA A 227 13.39 -8.07 9.08
CA ALA A 227 13.74 -8.53 10.43
C ALA A 227 12.67 -8.15 11.47
N THR A 228 12.08 -6.96 11.37
CA THR A 228 10.98 -6.52 12.25
C THR A 228 9.76 -7.41 12.10
N VAL A 229 9.37 -7.74 10.86
CA VAL A 229 8.23 -8.65 10.60
C VAL A 229 8.52 -10.06 11.11
N LEU A 230 9.71 -10.59 10.87
CA LEU A 230 10.12 -11.92 11.32
C LEU A 230 10.15 -12.03 12.86
N ALA A 231 10.56 -10.96 13.56
CA ALA A 231 10.61 -10.93 15.01
C ALA A 231 9.23 -11.07 15.68
N VAL A 232 8.15 -10.80 14.97
CA VAL A 232 6.77 -10.87 15.48
C VAL A 232 5.91 -11.93 14.76
N ALA A 233 6.52 -12.79 13.96
CA ALA A 233 5.82 -13.73 13.07
C ALA A 233 4.77 -14.62 13.77
N ASP A 234 5.03 -15.03 15.00
CA ASP A 234 4.14 -15.84 15.84
C ASP A 234 3.01 -15.05 16.52
N ARG A 235 3.12 -13.71 16.54
CA ARG A 235 2.17 -12.78 17.21
C ARG A 235 1.35 -11.93 16.25
N LEU A 236 1.53 -12.10 14.93
CA LEU A 236 0.85 -11.31 13.92
C LEU A 236 -0.67 -11.35 14.10
N PRO A 237 -1.36 -10.22 14.26
CA PRO A 237 -2.82 -10.21 14.36
C PRO A 237 -3.51 -10.39 13.01
N LEU A 238 -2.79 -10.15 11.89
CA LEU A 238 -3.27 -10.28 10.50
C LEU A 238 -2.29 -11.09 9.65
N PRO A 239 -2.76 -11.91 8.71
CA PRO A 239 -1.92 -12.52 7.69
C PRO A 239 -1.30 -11.47 6.77
N LEU A 240 0.01 -11.59 6.56
CA LEU A 240 0.81 -10.79 5.66
C LEU A 240 1.25 -11.63 4.45
N HIS A 241 0.88 -11.19 3.25
CA HIS A 241 1.38 -11.69 1.98
C HIS A 241 2.53 -10.78 1.55
N VAL A 242 3.76 -11.22 1.83
CA VAL A 242 4.96 -10.37 1.77
C VAL A 242 5.55 -10.35 0.37
N TYR A 243 5.57 -9.16 -0.23
CA TYR A 243 6.38 -8.83 -1.41
C TYR A 243 7.68 -8.18 -0.94
N VAL A 244 8.79 -8.84 -1.21
CA VAL A 244 10.12 -8.38 -0.76
C VAL A 244 10.65 -7.32 -1.72
N ALA A 245 10.86 -6.10 -1.22
CA ALA A 245 11.45 -5.02 -2.01
C ALA A 245 12.98 -5.15 -2.01
N THR A 246 13.56 -5.67 -3.09
CA THR A 246 15.00 -5.85 -3.24
C THR A 246 15.43 -5.78 -4.69
N ASN A 247 16.70 -5.37 -4.91
CA ASN A 247 17.37 -5.35 -6.21
C ASN A 247 18.38 -6.50 -6.38
N ASP A 248 18.46 -7.43 -5.40
CA ASP A 248 19.40 -8.55 -5.40
C ASP A 248 18.70 -9.90 -5.29
N PRO A 249 18.88 -10.82 -6.28
CA PRO A 249 18.29 -12.15 -6.26
C PRO A 249 18.69 -13.00 -5.04
N THR A 250 19.93 -12.87 -4.56
CA THR A 250 20.42 -13.65 -3.41
C THR A 250 19.71 -13.21 -2.11
N THR A 251 19.48 -11.91 -1.97
CA THR A 251 18.70 -11.34 -0.87
C THR A 251 17.25 -11.81 -0.95
N LEU A 252 16.65 -11.86 -2.15
CA LEU A 252 15.28 -12.38 -2.35
C LEU A 252 15.16 -13.84 -1.93
N GLU A 253 16.08 -14.70 -2.38
CA GLU A 253 16.12 -16.12 -2.00
C GLU A 253 16.26 -16.32 -0.49
N ARG A 254 17.14 -15.52 0.15
CA ARG A 254 17.31 -15.55 1.60
C ARG A 254 16.01 -15.14 2.31
N ALA A 255 15.40 -14.02 1.91
CA ALA A 255 14.18 -13.52 2.48
C ALA A 255 13.02 -14.53 2.37
N ALA A 256 12.86 -15.19 1.21
CA ALA A 256 11.85 -16.23 1.02
C ALA A 256 12.06 -17.41 1.98
N ARG A 257 13.31 -17.89 2.14
CA ARG A 257 13.66 -18.96 3.11
C ARG A 257 13.39 -18.53 4.56
N ASP A 258 13.72 -17.30 4.92
CA ASP A 258 13.53 -16.79 6.28
C ASP A 258 12.02 -16.67 6.61
N LEU A 259 11.19 -16.22 5.65
CA LEU A 259 9.74 -16.19 5.77
C LEU A 259 9.13 -17.58 5.94
N GLU A 260 9.60 -18.56 5.18
CA GLU A 260 9.17 -19.96 5.31
C GLU A 260 9.61 -20.56 6.66
N ALA A 261 10.88 -20.31 7.04
CA ALA A 261 11.45 -20.81 8.30
C ALA A 261 10.79 -20.23 9.56
N ALA A 262 10.14 -19.06 9.46
CA ALA A 262 9.35 -18.49 10.54
C ALA A 262 8.18 -19.36 10.98
N GLY A 263 7.71 -20.28 10.11
CA GLY A 263 6.71 -21.31 10.43
C GLY A 263 5.35 -20.75 10.85
N SER A 264 5.04 -19.51 10.50
CA SER A 264 3.78 -18.85 10.84
C SER A 264 2.76 -19.00 9.71
N ASP A 265 1.57 -19.50 10.02
CA ASP A 265 0.46 -19.54 9.05
C ASP A 265 -0.01 -18.15 8.62
N ARG A 266 0.41 -17.10 9.35
CA ARG A 266 0.06 -15.70 9.08
C ARG A 266 1.13 -14.95 8.31
N LEU A 267 2.21 -15.60 7.90
CA LEU A 267 3.30 -14.98 7.16
C LEU A 267 3.61 -15.80 5.92
N ARG A 268 3.46 -15.20 4.74
CA ARG A 268 3.65 -15.89 3.47
C ARG A 268 4.51 -15.08 2.53
N PHE A 269 5.49 -15.71 1.90
CA PHE A 269 6.18 -15.12 0.75
C PHE A 269 5.19 -15.02 -0.43
N ALA A 270 4.95 -13.80 -0.92
CA ALA A 270 4.06 -13.52 -2.05
C ALA A 270 4.83 -13.16 -3.33
N GLY A 271 6.08 -12.70 -3.22
CA GLY A 271 6.88 -12.40 -4.39
C GLY A 271 7.91 -11.28 -4.17
N VAL A 272 8.29 -10.64 -5.28
CA VAL A 272 9.21 -9.50 -5.30
C VAL A 272 8.46 -8.21 -5.63
N LYS A 273 8.82 -7.09 -4.97
CA LYS A 273 8.41 -5.73 -5.32
C LYS A 273 9.55 -5.06 -6.06
N LEU A 274 9.26 -4.54 -7.25
CA LEU A 274 10.17 -3.75 -8.07
C LEU A 274 9.56 -2.37 -8.37
N PHE A 275 10.41 -1.44 -8.86
CA PHE A 275 10.02 -0.07 -9.12
C PHE A 275 10.45 0.33 -10.54
N ALA A 276 9.48 0.68 -11.39
CA ALA A 276 9.74 1.15 -12.74
C ALA A 276 10.07 2.64 -12.79
N ASP A 277 9.52 3.44 -11.86
CA ASP A 277 9.77 4.88 -11.75
C ASP A 277 9.55 5.38 -10.30
N GLY A 278 9.31 6.66 -10.14
CA GLY A 278 8.96 7.30 -8.89
C GLY A 278 7.52 7.79 -8.85
N SER A 279 7.25 9.00 -8.36
CA SER A 279 5.91 9.52 -8.09
C SER A 279 5.62 10.87 -8.76
N TYR A 280 4.33 11.21 -8.89
CA TYR A 280 3.92 12.55 -9.33
C TYR A 280 4.43 13.64 -8.38
N GLY A 281 4.15 13.48 -7.08
CA GLY A 281 4.55 14.46 -6.07
C GLY A 281 6.07 14.60 -5.92
N GLY A 282 6.84 13.56 -6.24
CA GLY A 282 8.30 13.60 -6.31
C GLY A 282 8.85 14.23 -7.58
N GLY A 283 8.03 14.42 -8.62
CA GLY A 283 8.48 14.83 -9.96
C GLY A 283 9.34 13.77 -10.64
N THR A 284 9.19 12.50 -10.24
CA THR A 284 10.04 11.38 -10.67
C THR A 284 9.26 10.30 -11.44
N ALA A 285 7.94 10.46 -11.60
CA ALA A 285 7.13 9.63 -12.49
C ALA A 285 7.64 9.74 -13.94
N ALA A 286 8.03 8.63 -14.56
CA ALA A 286 8.62 8.62 -15.89
C ALA A 286 7.55 8.74 -16.96
N MET A 287 7.57 9.88 -17.66
CA MET A 287 6.58 10.23 -18.68
C MET A 287 7.12 10.05 -20.09
N ARG A 288 6.27 9.67 -21.05
CA ARG A 288 6.61 9.56 -22.49
C ARG A 288 7.13 10.88 -23.07
N THR A 289 6.82 11.99 -22.44
CA THR A 289 7.34 13.33 -22.77
C THR A 289 8.77 13.59 -22.29
N GLY A 290 9.35 12.67 -21.54
CA GLY A 290 10.77 12.66 -21.16
C GLY A 290 11.06 13.18 -19.75
N GLU A 291 10.02 13.56 -18.97
CA GLU A 291 10.19 13.91 -17.55
C GLU A 291 10.27 12.65 -16.70
N GLY A 292 10.78 12.83 -15.47
CA GLY A 292 10.87 11.78 -14.46
C GLY A 292 12.10 10.88 -14.62
N ILE A 293 12.09 9.76 -13.94
CA ILE A 293 13.22 8.82 -13.85
C ILE A 293 12.73 7.40 -14.10
N LEU A 294 13.06 6.82 -15.24
CA LEU A 294 12.85 5.38 -15.46
C LEU A 294 13.91 4.59 -14.69
N ARG A 295 13.48 3.67 -13.82
CA ARG A 295 14.34 2.92 -12.89
C ARG A 295 14.51 1.45 -13.28
N LEU A 296 13.71 0.95 -14.22
CA LEU A 296 13.82 -0.43 -14.70
C LEU A 296 15.20 -0.70 -15.31
N VAL A 297 15.79 -1.81 -14.87
CA VAL A 297 17.02 -2.37 -15.45
C VAL A 297 16.63 -3.76 -16.00
N PRO A 298 16.29 -3.89 -17.29
CA PRO A 298 15.58 -5.04 -17.85
C PRO A 298 16.16 -6.40 -17.46
N GLU A 299 17.47 -6.60 -17.60
CA GLU A 299 18.13 -7.88 -17.29
C GLU A 299 18.12 -8.22 -15.79
N ARG A 300 18.29 -7.21 -14.92
CA ARG A 300 18.25 -7.39 -13.46
C ARG A 300 16.81 -7.74 -13.04
N ASP A 301 15.85 -6.95 -13.50
CA ASP A 301 14.48 -7.01 -13.03
C ASP A 301 13.78 -8.27 -13.55
N ARG A 302 14.07 -8.68 -14.81
CA ARG A 302 13.64 -9.97 -15.34
C ARG A 302 14.21 -11.15 -14.52
N ARG A 303 15.47 -11.09 -14.10
CA ARG A 303 16.09 -12.13 -13.26
C ARG A 303 15.40 -12.20 -11.89
N LEU A 304 15.17 -11.06 -11.26
CA LEU A 304 14.47 -10.97 -9.97
C LEU A 304 13.04 -11.53 -10.06
N ALA A 305 12.28 -11.14 -11.09
CA ALA A 305 10.93 -11.66 -11.34
C ALA A 305 10.93 -13.18 -11.51
N ARG A 306 11.85 -13.72 -12.32
CA ARG A 306 11.99 -15.17 -12.50
C ARG A 306 12.37 -15.88 -11.20
N THR A 307 13.30 -15.33 -10.42
CA THR A 307 13.65 -15.89 -9.11
C THR A 307 12.42 -15.93 -8.19
N ALA A 308 11.61 -14.87 -8.16
CA ALA A 308 10.38 -14.86 -7.37
C ALA A 308 9.37 -15.92 -7.82
N LEU A 309 9.19 -16.07 -9.14
CA LEU A 309 8.29 -17.08 -9.73
C LEU A 309 8.77 -18.52 -9.42
N ASP A 310 10.07 -18.77 -9.54
CA ASP A 310 10.69 -20.09 -9.23
C ASP A 310 10.54 -20.45 -7.73
N LEU A 311 10.52 -19.44 -6.85
CA LEU A 311 10.24 -19.60 -5.42
C LEU A 311 8.74 -19.73 -5.10
N GLY A 312 7.86 -19.77 -6.12
CA GLY A 312 6.42 -19.90 -5.95
C GLY A 312 5.69 -18.58 -5.65
N GLY A 313 6.38 -17.45 -5.71
CA GLY A 313 5.81 -16.11 -5.57
C GLY A 313 5.37 -15.50 -6.90
N GLY A 314 5.28 -14.17 -6.93
CA GLY A 314 4.91 -13.36 -8.09
C GLY A 314 5.71 -12.07 -8.18
N LEU A 315 5.26 -11.15 -9.01
CA LEU A 315 5.85 -9.83 -9.21
C LEU A 315 4.82 -8.74 -8.94
N ALA A 316 5.19 -7.78 -8.10
CA ALA A 316 4.50 -6.52 -7.90
C ALA A 316 5.39 -5.38 -8.43
N LEU A 317 4.99 -4.72 -9.53
CA LEU A 317 5.82 -3.75 -10.25
C LEU A 317 5.19 -2.36 -10.18
N HIS A 318 5.81 -1.46 -9.43
CA HIS A 318 5.42 -0.06 -9.34
C HIS A 318 5.60 0.65 -10.67
N ALA A 319 4.56 1.32 -11.16
CA ALA A 319 4.60 2.15 -12.36
C ALA A 319 3.52 3.25 -12.30
N ILE A 320 3.94 4.50 -12.31
CA ILE A 320 3.07 5.69 -12.21
C ILE A 320 2.98 6.45 -13.53
N GLY A 321 4.11 6.81 -14.12
CA GLY A 321 4.16 7.49 -15.41
C GLY A 321 3.86 6.57 -16.57
N ASP A 322 3.33 7.13 -17.67
CA ASP A 322 2.95 6.36 -18.85
C ASP A 322 4.13 5.68 -19.55
N ALA A 323 5.34 6.25 -19.50
CA ALA A 323 6.55 5.59 -20.01
C ALA A 323 6.98 4.43 -19.08
N ALA A 324 6.80 4.57 -17.77
CA ALA A 324 7.11 3.50 -16.84
C ALA A 324 6.13 2.33 -16.97
N ILE A 325 4.83 2.63 -17.14
CA ILE A 325 3.81 1.61 -17.37
C ILE A 325 4.08 0.85 -18.67
N ASP A 326 4.46 1.56 -19.74
CA ASP A 326 4.81 0.95 -21.04
C ASP A 326 6.00 -0.01 -20.90
N ALA A 327 7.10 0.45 -20.29
CA ALA A 327 8.27 -0.38 -20.03
C ALA A 327 8.00 -1.55 -19.07
N ALA A 328 7.13 -1.34 -18.08
CA ALA A 328 6.69 -2.39 -17.16
C ALA A 328 5.90 -3.47 -17.90
N LEU A 329 4.97 -3.08 -18.77
CA LEU A 329 4.20 -4.02 -19.59
C LEU A 329 5.10 -4.81 -20.55
N ASP A 330 6.16 -4.21 -21.12
CA ASP A 330 7.13 -4.96 -21.91
C ASP A 330 7.79 -6.08 -21.11
N LEU A 331 8.19 -5.80 -19.86
CA LEU A 331 8.75 -6.83 -18.96
C LEU A 331 7.73 -7.92 -18.62
N LEU A 332 6.48 -7.53 -18.37
CA LEU A 332 5.41 -8.47 -17.98
C LEU A 332 4.98 -9.36 -19.17
N ASP A 333 4.91 -8.80 -20.37
CA ASP A 333 4.66 -9.52 -21.62
C ASP A 333 5.78 -10.55 -21.86
N ASP A 334 7.05 -10.15 -21.75
CA ASP A 334 8.21 -11.03 -21.86
C ASP A 334 8.15 -12.20 -20.87
N LEU A 335 7.76 -11.95 -19.62
CA LEU A 335 7.61 -13.00 -18.61
C LEU A 335 6.46 -13.96 -18.93
N THR A 336 5.35 -13.43 -19.46
CA THR A 336 4.18 -14.21 -19.85
C THR A 336 4.49 -15.07 -21.07
N ASP A 337 5.20 -14.53 -22.06
CA ASP A 337 5.67 -15.27 -23.24
C ASP A 337 6.64 -16.41 -22.86
N ASP A 338 7.42 -16.22 -21.78
CA ASP A 338 8.27 -17.25 -21.18
C ASP A 338 7.51 -18.25 -20.30
N GLY A 339 6.17 -18.15 -20.23
CA GLY A 339 5.29 -19.10 -19.56
C GLY A 339 4.93 -18.75 -18.11
N ALA A 340 5.19 -17.51 -17.65
CA ALA A 340 4.70 -17.08 -16.34
C ALA A 340 3.17 -16.97 -16.34
N ASP A 341 2.54 -17.37 -15.23
CA ASP A 341 1.11 -17.20 -15.02
C ASP A 341 0.77 -15.70 -14.80
N PRO A 342 -0.01 -15.05 -15.69
CA PRO A 342 -0.40 -13.64 -15.52
C PRO A 342 -1.09 -13.36 -14.18
N ALA A 343 -1.71 -14.35 -13.56
CA ALA A 343 -2.33 -14.21 -12.24
C ALA A 343 -1.33 -13.87 -11.12
N ARG A 344 -0.04 -14.17 -11.33
CA ARG A 344 1.07 -13.87 -10.39
C ARG A 344 1.81 -12.58 -10.72
N LEU A 345 1.43 -11.90 -11.80
CA LEU A 345 2.05 -10.67 -12.27
C LEU A 345 1.08 -9.51 -12.07
N ARG A 346 1.57 -8.39 -11.51
CA ARG A 346 0.73 -7.23 -11.33
C ARG A 346 1.50 -5.91 -11.42
N LEU A 347 0.82 -4.88 -11.90
CA LEU A 347 1.21 -3.49 -11.75
C LEU A 347 0.72 -2.94 -10.42
N GLU A 348 1.49 -2.05 -9.85
CA GLU A 348 1.07 -1.21 -8.74
C GLU A 348 0.80 0.19 -9.27
N HIS A 349 -0.28 0.81 -8.82
CA HIS A 349 -0.72 2.17 -9.13
C HIS A 349 -1.32 2.32 -10.54
N ALA A 350 -0.54 2.10 -11.60
CA ALA A 350 -0.95 2.34 -12.98
C ALA A 350 -1.62 3.73 -13.12
N SER A 351 -0.93 4.78 -12.62
CA SER A 351 -1.58 6.08 -12.38
C SER A 351 -1.81 6.88 -13.65
N THR A 352 -0.90 6.82 -14.66
CA THR A 352 -1.07 7.52 -15.96
C THR A 352 -1.40 6.52 -17.04
N THR A 353 -2.68 6.39 -17.39
CA THR A 353 -3.14 5.38 -18.35
C THR A 353 -3.92 6.01 -19.52
N PRO A 354 -3.21 6.54 -20.57
CA PRO A 354 -3.86 6.87 -21.83
C PRO A 354 -4.54 5.64 -22.44
N ASP A 355 -5.43 5.83 -23.42
CA ASP A 355 -6.31 4.78 -23.93
C ASP A 355 -5.56 3.53 -24.40
N ASP A 356 -4.42 3.69 -25.07
CA ASP A 356 -3.58 2.57 -25.54
C ASP A 356 -3.05 1.73 -24.37
N LEU A 357 -2.73 2.33 -23.23
CA LEU A 357 -2.29 1.60 -22.04
C LEU A 357 -3.47 0.95 -21.30
N VAL A 358 -4.64 1.58 -21.28
CA VAL A 358 -5.87 0.95 -20.75
C VAL A 358 -6.16 -0.35 -21.51
N ASP A 359 -6.13 -0.30 -22.84
CA ASP A 359 -6.39 -1.46 -23.70
C ASP A 359 -5.32 -2.55 -23.49
N ARG A 360 -4.04 -2.17 -23.43
CA ARG A 360 -2.93 -3.10 -23.24
C ARG A 360 -2.98 -3.80 -21.87
N ILE A 361 -3.25 -3.05 -20.80
CA ILE A 361 -3.41 -3.61 -19.44
C ILE A 361 -4.58 -4.59 -19.41
N ALA A 362 -5.73 -4.23 -19.98
CA ALA A 362 -6.90 -5.11 -20.01
C ALA A 362 -6.64 -6.41 -20.80
N ALA A 363 -5.90 -6.33 -21.90
CA ALA A 363 -5.58 -7.48 -22.74
C ALA A 363 -4.53 -8.42 -22.12
N SER A 364 -3.63 -7.92 -21.26
CA SER A 364 -2.51 -8.69 -20.71
C SER A 364 -2.92 -9.77 -19.71
N GLY A 365 -4.11 -9.65 -19.09
CA GLY A 365 -4.57 -10.55 -18.03
C GLY A 365 -3.84 -10.42 -16.68
N ILE A 366 -2.89 -9.50 -16.56
CA ILE A 366 -2.21 -9.20 -15.29
C ILE A 366 -3.14 -8.50 -14.29
N GLY A 367 -2.76 -8.48 -13.01
CA GLY A 367 -3.46 -7.72 -11.99
C GLY A 367 -3.02 -6.25 -11.92
N VAL A 368 -3.86 -5.38 -11.35
CA VAL A 368 -3.47 -4.00 -11.00
C VAL A 368 -3.95 -3.66 -9.60
N ALA A 369 -3.03 -3.32 -8.70
CA ALA A 369 -3.38 -2.79 -7.37
C ALA A 369 -3.53 -1.27 -7.48
N ILE A 370 -4.75 -0.79 -7.28
CA ILE A 370 -5.12 0.61 -7.44
C ILE A 370 -5.34 1.29 -6.09
N GLN A 371 -5.07 2.61 -6.03
CA GLN A 371 -5.26 3.43 -4.83
C GLN A 371 -6.29 4.53 -5.09
N PRO A 372 -7.59 4.24 -4.96
CA PRO A 372 -8.63 5.24 -5.22
C PRO A 372 -8.51 6.49 -4.32
N ALA A 373 -7.90 6.35 -3.14
CA ALA A 373 -7.68 7.45 -2.20
C ALA A 373 -6.73 8.54 -2.75
N PHE A 374 -5.79 8.20 -3.64
CA PHE A 374 -4.90 9.18 -4.28
C PHE A 374 -5.65 10.30 -5.01
N VAL A 375 -6.84 9.99 -5.56
CA VAL A 375 -7.70 11.03 -6.12
C VAL A 375 -8.03 12.11 -5.09
N GLY A 376 -8.21 11.71 -3.83
CA GLY A 376 -8.52 12.64 -2.74
C GLY A 376 -7.40 13.63 -2.45
N SER A 377 -6.19 13.18 -2.35
CA SER A 377 -5.01 13.98 -2.00
C SER A 377 -4.42 14.73 -3.19
N GLU A 378 -4.50 14.17 -4.40
CA GLU A 378 -3.77 14.68 -5.55
C GLU A 378 -4.60 15.58 -6.49
N ARG A 379 -5.94 15.42 -6.56
CA ARG A 379 -6.82 16.14 -7.50
C ARG A 379 -6.64 17.66 -7.52
N SER A 380 -6.23 18.26 -6.39
CA SER A 380 -6.12 19.70 -6.27
C SER A 380 -4.94 20.31 -7.02
N TRP A 381 -3.87 19.52 -7.23
CA TRP A 381 -2.64 19.96 -7.84
C TRP A 381 -2.25 19.21 -9.13
N LEU A 382 -2.85 18.02 -9.39
CA LEU A 382 -2.54 17.24 -10.59
C LEU A 382 -2.73 18.00 -11.90
N GLY A 383 -3.75 18.85 -11.99
CA GLY A 383 -4.01 19.67 -13.17
C GLY A 383 -2.87 20.63 -13.51
N GLU A 384 -2.24 21.20 -12.48
CA GLU A 384 -1.07 22.08 -12.64
C GLU A 384 0.18 21.26 -12.96
N ALA A 385 0.42 20.14 -12.25
CA ALA A 385 1.59 19.31 -12.42
C ALA A 385 1.65 18.60 -13.78
N LEU A 386 0.53 18.07 -14.25
CA LEU A 386 0.47 17.25 -15.47
C LEU A 386 -0.08 17.98 -16.69
N GLY A 387 -0.71 19.17 -16.51
CA GLY A 387 -1.36 19.87 -17.60
C GLY A 387 -2.44 19.00 -18.28
N PRO A 388 -2.47 18.94 -19.64
CA PRO A 388 -3.45 18.11 -20.36
C PRO A 388 -3.42 16.63 -20.00
N ARG A 389 -2.28 16.10 -19.56
CA ARG A 389 -2.11 14.68 -19.17
C ARG A 389 -2.85 14.32 -17.87
N ALA A 390 -3.33 15.30 -17.11
CA ALA A 390 -4.20 15.05 -15.96
C ALA A 390 -5.49 14.30 -16.36
N ALA A 391 -5.88 14.35 -17.64
CA ALA A 391 -7.00 13.58 -18.18
C ALA A 391 -6.73 12.05 -18.20
N ASP A 392 -5.46 11.65 -18.15
CA ASP A 392 -5.03 10.24 -18.15
C ASP A 392 -4.71 9.73 -16.74
N ALA A 393 -4.87 10.58 -15.70
CA ALA A 393 -4.52 10.24 -14.34
C ALA A 393 -5.64 9.48 -13.61
N HIS A 394 -5.27 8.39 -12.91
CA HIS A 394 -6.17 7.60 -12.06
C HIS A 394 -7.45 7.13 -12.78
N ARG A 395 -7.30 6.59 -13.99
CA ARG A 395 -8.42 6.14 -14.83
C ARG A 395 -8.92 4.74 -14.46
N PHE A 396 -9.16 4.53 -13.17
CA PHE A 396 -9.56 3.22 -12.63
C PHE A 396 -10.93 2.75 -13.14
N GLY A 397 -11.86 3.68 -13.40
CA GLY A 397 -13.13 3.36 -14.03
C GLY A 397 -12.97 2.88 -15.48
N SER A 398 -12.08 3.48 -16.24
CA SER A 398 -11.76 3.05 -17.61
C SER A 398 -11.10 1.67 -17.62
N LEU A 399 -10.11 1.43 -16.76
CA LEU A 399 -9.50 0.10 -16.57
C LEU A 399 -10.56 -0.96 -16.22
N HIS A 400 -11.46 -0.65 -15.28
CA HIS A 400 -12.55 -1.56 -14.92
C HIS A 400 -13.47 -1.87 -16.11
N ARG A 401 -13.91 -0.84 -16.85
CA ARG A 401 -14.79 -1.02 -18.03
C ARG A 401 -14.11 -1.80 -19.16
N ALA A 402 -12.81 -1.67 -19.30
CA ALA A 402 -12.00 -2.46 -20.25
C ALA A 402 -11.80 -3.92 -19.80
N GLY A 403 -12.17 -4.28 -18.57
CA GLY A 403 -12.06 -5.65 -18.07
C GLY A 403 -10.72 -5.97 -17.39
N ALA A 404 -9.93 -4.96 -17.02
CA ALA A 404 -8.70 -5.16 -16.24
C ALA A 404 -8.99 -5.78 -14.86
N ARG A 405 -8.09 -6.63 -14.37
CA ARG A 405 -8.17 -7.28 -13.05
C ARG A 405 -7.69 -6.30 -12.00
N LEU A 406 -8.61 -5.69 -11.24
CA LEU A 406 -8.31 -4.63 -10.27
C LEU A 406 -8.54 -5.08 -8.83
N GLY A 407 -7.60 -4.72 -7.93
CA GLY A 407 -7.77 -4.83 -6.49
C GLY A 407 -7.48 -3.51 -5.79
N GLY A 408 -8.28 -3.18 -4.77
CA GLY A 408 -8.13 -1.96 -3.98
C GLY A 408 -6.97 -2.07 -2.98
N SER A 409 -6.32 -0.96 -2.74
CA SER A 409 -5.22 -0.82 -1.79
C SER A 409 -5.05 0.61 -1.31
N SER A 410 -4.32 0.81 -0.22
CA SER A 410 -4.09 2.13 0.36
C SER A 410 -2.73 2.71 0.03
N ASP A 411 -1.74 1.87 -0.18
CA ASP A 411 -0.32 2.28 -0.20
C ASP A 411 0.11 2.98 1.10
N SER A 412 -0.56 2.63 2.21
CA SER A 412 -0.27 3.27 3.50
C SER A 412 1.20 3.06 3.92
N PRO A 413 1.88 4.11 4.40
CA PRO A 413 1.37 5.35 4.99
C PRO A 413 1.06 6.51 4.03
N VAL A 414 1.15 6.33 2.71
CA VAL A 414 0.85 7.40 1.74
C VAL A 414 -0.59 7.89 1.91
N GLU A 415 -1.54 6.95 1.98
CA GLU A 415 -2.94 7.26 2.27
C GLU A 415 -3.43 6.54 3.54
N PRO A 416 -4.55 6.99 4.14
CA PRO A 416 -5.15 6.27 5.25
C PRO A 416 -5.46 4.81 4.89
N PRO A 417 -5.10 3.84 5.75
CA PRO A 417 -5.28 2.40 5.48
C PRO A 417 -6.74 1.95 5.70
N SER A 418 -7.69 2.72 5.18
CA SER A 418 -9.13 2.47 5.35
C SER A 418 -9.77 2.08 4.02
N PRO A 419 -10.24 0.83 3.87
CA PRO A 419 -11.01 0.43 2.69
C PRO A 419 -12.21 1.32 2.41
N LEU A 420 -12.94 1.74 3.45
CA LEU A 420 -14.11 2.61 3.31
C LEU A 420 -13.74 4.01 2.79
N TRP A 421 -12.55 4.51 3.15
CA TRP A 421 -11.99 5.73 2.58
C TRP A 421 -11.64 5.56 1.10
N GLY A 422 -11.01 4.45 0.73
CA GLY A 422 -10.76 4.11 -0.67
C GLY A 422 -12.05 3.96 -1.49
N MET A 423 -13.06 3.25 -0.96
CA MET A 423 -14.39 3.12 -1.59
C MET A 423 -15.10 4.46 -1.77
N ARG A 424 -14.96 5.40 -0.82
CA ARG A 424 -15.47 6.76 -0.94
C ARG A 424 -14.93 7.43 -2.19
N TRP A 425 -13.60 7.39 -2.40
CA TRP A 425 -12.94 8.05 -3.52
C TRP A 425 -13.13 7.32 -4.86
N ALA A 426 -13.33 6.02 -4.84
CA ALA A 426 -13.75 5.26 -6.02
C ALA A 426 -15.13 5.71 -6.54
N ARG A 427 -16.07 6.00 -5.62
CA ARG A 427 -17.47 6.37 -5.92
C ARG A 427 -17.70 7.87 -6.10
N ASN A 428 -16.89 8.70 -5.42
CA ASN A 428 -17.01 10.16 -5.49
C ASN A 428 -15.63 10.79 -5.59
N ARG A 429 -15.31 11.21 -6.78
CA ARG A 429 -13.98 11.73 -7.16
C ARG A 429 -13.80 13.23 -6.89
N GLY A 430 -14.73 13.87 -6.14
CA GLY A 430 -14.65 15.29 -5.83
C GLY A 430 -14.63 16.22 -7.05
N GLY A 431 -15.23 15.80 -8.16
CA GLY A 431 -15.25 16.52 -9.43
C GLY A 431 -14.06 16.25 -10.37
N PHE A 432 -13.04 15.51 -9.92
CA PHE A 432 -11.91 15.13 -10.76
C PHE A 432 -12.27 13.92 -11.63
N LEU A 433 -12.30 14.08 -12.94
CA LEU A 433 -12.67 13.04 -13.91
C LEU A 433 -13.91 12.24 -13.46
N PRO A 434 -15.09 12.87 -13.38
CA PRO A 434 -16.28 12.25 -12.78
C PRO A 434 -16.73 10.98 -13.50
N ASP A 435 -16.43 10.82 -14.78
CA ASP A 435 -16.75 9.62 -15.57
C ASP A 435 -15.89 8.39 -15.18
N GLU A 436 -14.84 8.60 -14.39
CA GLU A 436 -14.02 7.54 -13.80
C GLU A 436 -14.57 7.03 -12.46
N ALA A 437 -15.67 7.59 -11.96
CA ALA A 437 -16.35 7.07 -10.78
C ALA A 437 -17.02 5.73 -11.08
N VAL A 438 -17.04 4.86 -10.07
CA VAL A 438 -17.66 3.54 -10.15
C VAL A 438 -18.82 3.41 -9.18
N ASP A 439 -19.66 2.41 -9.38
CA ASP A 439 -20.76 2.12 -8.46
C ASP A 439 -20.28 1.49 -7.14
N ALA A 440 -21.21 1.33 -6.20
CA ALA A 440 -20.89 0.84 -4.87
C ALA A 440 -20.46 -0.63 -4.86
N ALA A 441 -21.01 -1.46 -5.73
CA ALA A 441 -20.70 -2.87 -5.84
C ALA A 441 -19.27 -3.07 -6.39
N THR A 442 -18.92 -2.34 -7.44
CA THR A 442 -17.56 -2.31 -8.00
C THR A 442 -16.55 -1.84 -6.95
N ALA A 443 -16.84 -0.74 -6.23
CA ALA A 443 -15.97 -0.23 -5.19
C ALA A 443 -15.74 -1.24 -4.06
N LEU A 444 -16.81 -1.94 -3.59
CA LEU A 444 -16.68 -3.03 -2.62
C LEU A 444 -15.87 -4.20 -3.20
N GLY A 445 -16.11 -4.54 -4.47
CA GLY A 445 -15.42 -5.60 -5.18
C GLY A 445 -13.91 -5.46 -5.19
N TRP A 446 -13.40 -4.25 -5.35
CA TRP A 446 -11.96 -3.99 -5.34
C TRP A 446 -11.30 -4.34 -4.00
N TRP A 447 -11.96 -4.10 -2.87
CA TRP A 447 -11.45 -4.38 -1.52
C TRP A 447 -11.81 -5.78 -0.99
N THR A 448 -12.50 -6.57 -1.79
CA THR A 448 -12.90 -7.95 -1.47
C THR A 448 -12.40 -8.92 -2.54
N ALA A 449 -13.23 -9.30 -3.50
CA ALA A 449 -12.90 -10.29 -4.52
C ALA A 449 -11.67 -9.89 -5.36
N GLY A 450 -11.54 -8.61 -5.75
CA GLY A 450 -10.40 -8.11 -6.52
C GLY A 450 -9.09 -8.19 -5.75
N ALA A 451 -9.06 -7.73 -4.49
CA ALA A 451 -7.87 -7.82 -3.67
C ALA A 451 -7.50 -9.28 -3.32
N HIS A 452 -8.49 -10.16 -3.12
CA HIS A 452 -8.25 -11.61 -2.99
C HIS A 452 -7.60 -12.18 -4.25
N ASP A 453 -8.11 -11.82 -5.41
CA ASP A 453 -7.56 -12.27 -6.71
C ASP A 453 -6.10 -11.83 -6.89
N LEU A 454 -5.76 -10.57 -6.56
CA LEU A 454 -4.40 -10.06 -6.64
C LEU A 454 -3.42 -10.73 -5.66
N LEU A 455 -3.89 -11.27 -4.54
CA LEU A 455 -3.09 -12.02 -3.59
C LEU A 455 -3.12 -13.53 -3.85
N VAL A 456 -3.71 -13.97 -4.96
CA VAL A 456 -3.87 -15.38 -5.36
C VAL A 456 -4.55 -16.19 -4.25
N LEU A 457 -5.61 -15.60 -3.67
CA LEU A 457 -6.42 -16.22 -2.62
C LEU A 457 -7.69 -16.86 -3.20
N PRO A 458 -8.29 -17.82 -2.49
CA PRO A 458 -9.60 -18.34 -2.87
C PRO A 458 -10.65 -17.23 -2.93
N PRO A 459 -11.68 -17.35 -3.80
CA PRO A 459 -12.77 -16.38 -3.84
C PRO A 459 -13.42 -16.24 -2.45
N PRO A 460 -13.66 -15.01 -1.96
CA PRO A 460 -14.21 -14.81 -0.62
C PRO A 460 -15.65 -15.34 -0.52
N LEU A 461 -16.03 -15.86 0.65
CA LEU A 461 -17.32 -16.47 0.95
C LEU A 461 -17.68 -17.71 0.10
N ALA A 462 -16.80 -18.20 -0.76
CA ALA A 462 -17.02 -19.46 -1.46
C ALA A 462 -16.94 -20.63 -0.47
N PRO A 463 -17.73 -21.71 -0.65
CA PRO A 463 -17.57 -22.91 0.16
C PRO A 463 -16.14 -23.45 0.11
N GLY A 464 -15.53 -23.68 1.28
CA GLY A 464 -14.14 -24.11 1.41
C GLY A 464 -13.13 -22.96 1.58
N SER A 465 -13.50 -21.70 1.37
CA SER A 465 -12.64 -20.55 1.61
C SER A 465 -12.53 -20.23 3.11
N PRO A 466 -11.43 -19.61 3.56
CA PRO A 466 -11.34 -19.06 4.91
C PRO A 466 -12.54 -18.19 5.25
N ALA A 467 -13.07 -18.36 6.45
CA ALA A 467 -14.21 -17.56 6.92
C ALA A 467 -13.72 -16.21 7.45
N ASP A 468 -13.26 -15.38 6.51
CA ASP A 468 -12.89 -13.99 6.74
C ASP A 468 -14.10 -13.09 6.45
N LEU A 469 -14.60 -12.42 7.49
CA LEU A 469 -15.80 -11.60 7.42
C LEU A 469 -15.55 -10.24 8.09
N THR A 470 -16.13 -9.20 7.51
CA THR A 470 -16.22 -7.88 8.15
C THR A 470 -17.69 -7.54 8.33
N VAL A 471 -18.06 -7.14 9.55
CA VAL A 471 -19.42 -6.67 9.86
C VAL A 471 -19.38 -5.16 9.94
N LEU A 472 -20.09 -4.51 9.04
CA LEU A 472 -20.22 -3.05 8.97
C LEU A 472 -21.54 -2.61 9.62
N GLY A 473 -21.57 -1.47 10.30
CA GLY A 473 -22.76 -0.92 10.95
C GLY A 473 -23.85 -0.46 9.98
N ALA A 474 -23.54 -0.41 8.68
CA ALA A 474 -24.49 -0.10 7.61
C ALA A 474 -24.11 -0.84 6.32
N ASP A 475 -25.05 -0.96 5.39
CA ASP A 475 -24.83 -1.58 4.09
C ASP A 475 -24.02 -0.64 3.17
N PRO A 476 -22.75 -1.01 2.81
CA PRO A 476 -21.89 -0.16 2.02
C PRO A 476 -22.39 0.09 0.59
N LEU A 477 -23.33 -0.72 0.09
CA LEU A 477 -23.93 -0.54 -1.23
C LEU A 477 -24.95 0.60 -1.28
N VAL A 478 -25.58 0.93 -0.15
CA VAL A 478 -26.62 1.96 -0.09
C VAL A 478 -26.19 3.23 0.64
N VAL A 479 -25.16 3.16 1.49
CA VAL A 479 -24.59 4.35 2.16
C VAL A 479 -24.07 5.34 1.12
N PRO A 480 -24.39 6.65 1.24
CA PRO A 480 -23.77 7.67 0.39
C PRO A 480 -22.24 7.62 0.47
N ALA A 481 -21.57 7.85 -0.65
CA ALA A 481 -20.10 7.75 -0.70
C ALA A 481 -19.39 8.65 0.35
N ALA A 482 -19.95 9.84 0.61
CA ALA A 482 -19.38 10.78 1.59
C ALA A 482 -19.40 10.24 3.03
N ASP A 483 -20.37 9.40 3.35
CA ASP A 483 -20.62 8.90 4.71
C ASP A 483 -19.92 7.54 4.97
N LEU A 484 -19.33 6.92 3.94
CA LEU A 484 -18.66 5.62 4.07
C LEU A 484 -17.55 5.61 5.14
N PRO A 485 -16.69 6.64 5.26
CA PRO A 485 -15.64 6.65 6.28
C PRO A 485 -16.15 6.62 7.72
N ASP A 486 -17.39 7.05 7.95
CA ASP A 486 -18.03 7.11 9.27
C ASP A 486 -18.81 5.82 9.61
N VAL A 487 -18.89 4.86 8.68
CA VAL A 487 -19.54 3.55 8.93
C VAL A 487 -18.67 2.74 9.89
N PRO A 488 -19.17 2.40 11.09
CA PRO A 488 -18.38 1.66 12.06
C PRO A 488 -18.16 0.21 11.63
N VAL A 489 -16.97 -0.33 11.90
CA VAL A 489 -16.71 -1.77 11.89
C VAL A 489 -17.22 -2.34 13.20
N VAL A 490 -18.20 -3.22 13.13
CA VAL A 490 -18.88 -3.82 14.30
C VAL A 490 -18.13 -5.06 14.79
N ALA A 491 -17.66 -5.88 13.85
CA ALA A 491 -16.87 -7.08 14.14
C ALA A 491 -16.01 -7.49 12.94
N VAL A 492 -14.96 -8.21 13.22
CA VAL A 492 -14.10 -8.86 12.22
C VAL A 492 -13.98 -10.33 12.57
N TRP A 493 -14.12 -11.19 11.59
CA TRP A 493 -13.84 -12.62 11.69
C TRP A 493 -12.66 -12.95 10.80
N GLN A 494 -11.76 -13.74 11.32
CA GLN A 494 -10.57 -14.17 10.62
C GLN A 494 -10.36 -15.66 10.81
N ASP A 495 -10.22 -16.40 9.71
CA ASP A 495 -10.10 -17.86 9.74
C ASP A 495 -11.19 -18.52 10.60
N GLY A 496 -12.43 -17.96 10.56
CA GLY A 496 -13.61 -18.45 11.26
C GLY A 496 -13.64 -18.15 12.77
N VAL A 497 -12.79 -17.27 13.26
CA VAL A 497 -12.74 -16.85 14.66
C VAL A 497 -13.00 -15.35 14.77
N PRO A 498 -13.90 -14.90 15.67
CA PRO A 498 -14.05 -13.48 15.91
C PRO A 498 -12.73 -12.89 16.42
N ALA A 499 -12.28 -11.82 15.76
CA ALA A 499 -11.10 -11.10 16.18
C ALA A 499 -11.41 -10.27 17.46
N ALA A 500 -10.56 -10.37 18.45
CA ALA A 500 -10.69 -9.63 19.71
C ALA A 500 -10.32 -8.13 19.51
#